data_ac411dbbd2b60b441d20a4455075b57e
#
_entry.id   ac411dbbd2b60b441d20a4455075b57e
#
_cell.length_a   1.000
_cell.length_b   1.000
_cell.length_c   1.000
_cell.angle_alpha   90.00
_cell.angle_beta   90.00
_cell.angle_gamma   90.00
#
_symmetry.space_group_name_H-M   'P 1'
#
loop_
_entity.id
_entity.type
_entity.pdbx_description
1 polymer ?
#
loop_
_entity_poly.entity_id
_entity_poly.type
_entity_poly.pdbx_seq_one_letter_code
_entity_poly.pdbx_strand_id
1 'polypeptide(L)'
;MADNGCLFCKIASGQIPCNKIYEDQDVIAFLDINPASKGHTLVVTKEHFQDFAKTPRDVIGHVYSVAQLISQACIKELKATGVNVITNAGKSAGQSVLHFHVHVIPRYDGDGIGIPFEPSVPLIGSEQLPLLANSIKKGIE
;
A
#
# COMPACT_ATOMS: atom_id res chain seq x y z
N MET A 1 6.47 -13.64 11.71
CA MET A 1 5.96 -14.00 13.04
C MET A 1 4.81 -13.08 13.43
N ALA A 2 3.73 -13.62 13.97
CA ALA A 2 2.57 -12.82 14.33
C ALA A 2 2.87 -11.93 15.55
N ASP A 3 2.30 -10.73 15.52
CA ASP A 3 2.37 -9.79 16.63
C ASP A 3 0.98 -9.69 17.25
N ASN A 4 0.85 -10.11 18.51
CA ASN A 4 -0.44 -10.15 19.20
C ASN A 4 -1.10 -8.78 19.37
N GLY A 5 -0.32 -7.70 19.33
CA GLY A 5 -0.83 -6.34 19.40
C GLY A 5 -1.21 -5.75 18.06
N CYS A 6 -0.92 -6.45 16.96
CA CYS A 6 -1.10 -5.93 15.60
C CYS A 6 -2.52 -6.22 15.08
N LEU A 7 -3.22 -5.17 14.69
CA LEU A 7 -4.57 -5.27 14.12
C LEU A 7 -4.59 -6.19 12.89
N PHE A 8 -3.64 -6.01 11.97
CA PHE A 8 -3.63 -6.80 10.73
C PHE A 8 -3.21 -8.25 10.95
N CYS A 9 -2.37 -8.53 11.94
CA CYS A 9 -2.10 -9.91 12.34
C CYS A 9 -3.38 -10.60 12.84
N LYS A 10 -4.19 -9.88 13.61
CA LYS A 10 -5.47 -10.40 14.12
C LYS A 10 -6.48 -10.64 12.99
N ILE A 11 -6.52 -9.76 12.01
CA ILE A 11 -7.38 -9.95 10.84
C ILE A 11 -6.89 -11.15 10.01
N ALA A 12 -5.59 -11.23 9.77
CA ALA A 12 -5.00 -12.31 8.99
C ALA A 12 -5.21 -13.69 9.63
N SER A 13 -5.24 -13.76 10.96
CA SER A 13 -5.48 -15.01 11.70
C SER A 13 -6.95 -15.34 11.89
N GLY A 14 -7.86 -14.46 11.50
CA GLY A 14 -9.29 -14.66 11.64
C GLY A 14 -9.87 -14.25 13.00
N GLN A 15 -9.06 -13.69 13.90
CA GLN A 15 -9.53 -13.21 15.20
C GLN A 15 -10.48 -12.02 15.08
N ILE A 16 -10.23 -11.15 14.08
CA ILE A 16 -11.09 -10.00 13.82
C ILE A 16 -11.69 -10.19 12.42
N PRO A 17 -13.01 -10.08 12.28
CA PRO A 17 -13.67 -10.25 10.98
C PRO A 17 -13.34 -9.10 10.04
N CYS A 18 -13.39 -9.37 8.74
CA CYS A 18 -13.17 -8.36 7.70
C CYS A 18 -14.04 -8.70 6.48
N ASN A 19 -14.17 -7.72 5.59
CA ASN A 19 -14.86 -7.93 4.30
C ASN A 19 -13.82 -8.41 3.28
N LYS A 20 -13.54 -9.71 3.33
CA LYS A 20 -12.46 -10.34 2.56
C LYS A 20 -12.82 -10.44 1.09
N ILE A 21 -11.87 -10.10 0.21
CA ILE A 21 -12.00 -10.20 -1.24
C ILE A 21 -11.09 -11.27 -1.82
N TYR A 22 -9.94 -11.51 -1.20
CA TYR A 22 -8.93 -12.43 -1.71
C TYR A 22 -8.13 -12.99 -0.54
N GLU A 23 -7.73 -14.23 -0.67
CA GLU A 23 -6.84 -14.85 0.32
C GLU A 23 -6.06 -15.97 -0.35
N ASP A 24 -4.76 -16.04 -0.04
CA ASP A 24 -3.94 -17.19 -0.37
C ASP A 24 -3.08 -17.53 0.85
N GLN A 25 -2.06 -18.36 0.66
CA GLN A 25 -1.20 -18.81 1.75
C GLN A 25 -0.46 -17.65 2.43
N ASP A 26 -0.12 -16.60 1.68
CA ASP A 26 0.78 -15.53 2.15
C ASP A 26 0.11 -14.18 2.32
N VAL A 27 -1.06 -13.98 1.72
CA VAL A 27 -1.68 -12.67 1.60
C VAL A 27 -3.18 -12.76 1.85
N ILE A 28 -3.71 -11.71 2.49
CA ILE A 28 -5.16 -11.51 2.61
C ILE A 28 -5.49 -10.09 2.14
N ALA A 29 -6.60 -9.94 1.42
CA ALA A 29 -7.07 -8.63 0.98
C ALA A 29 -8.52 -8.43 1.39
N PHE A 30 -8.82 -7.23 1.90
CA PHE A 30 -10.15 -6.91 2.42
C PHE A 30 -10.43 -5.43 2.25
N LEU A 31 -11.71 -5.08 2.28
CA LEU A 31 -12.13 -3.68 2.15
C LEU A 31 -11.74 -2.87 3.37
N ASP A 32 -11.26 -1.65 3.12
CA ASP A 32 -11.00 -0.68 4.19
C ASP A 32 -12.35 -0.20 4.73
N ILE A 33 -12.52 -0.23 6.05
CA ILE A 33 -13.75 0.24 6.69
C ILE A 33 -13.85 1.76 6.75
N ASN A 34 -12.74 2.47 6.48
CA ASN A 34 -12.71 3.93 6.35
C ASN A 34 -12.23 4.29 4.95
N PRO A 35 -13.01 3.95 3.91
CA PRO A 35 -12.53 4.01 2.54
C PRO A 35 -12.34 5.44 2.02
N ALA A 36 -11.29 5.64 1.24
CA ALA A 36 -11.07 6.89 0.51
C ALA A 36 -11.95 6.95 -0.74
N SER A 37 -12.33 5.79 -1.27
CA SER A 37 -13.21 5.67 -2.44
C SER A 37 -13.97 4.35 -2.38
N LYS A 38 -14.96 4.22 -3.25
CA LYS A 38 -15.71 2.97 -3.40
C LYS A 38 -14.78 1.86 -3.90
N GLY A 39 -14.62 0.83 -3.07
CA GLY A 39 -13.75 -0.30 -3.40
C GLY A 39 -12.34 -0.21 -2.84
N HIS A 40 -12.04 0.79 -2.03
CA HIS A 40 -10.74 0.93 -1.37
C HIS A 40 -10.41 -0.36 -0.63
N THR A 41 -9.35 -1.03 -1.05
CA THR A 41 -8.94 -2.34 -0.55
C THR A 41 -7.56 -2.26 0.07
N LEU A 42 -7.34 -3.08 1.10
CA LEU A 42 -6.03 -3.28 1.71
C LEU A 42 -5.53 -4.67 1.35
N VAL A 43 -4.30 -4.75 0.87
CA VAL A 43 -3.62 -6.02 0.60
C VAL A 43 -2.55 -6.19 1.67
N VAL A 44 -2.69 -7.22 2.50
CA VAL A 44 -1.94 -7.37 3.74
C VAL A 44 -1.22 -8.71 3.74
N THR A 45 0.05 -8.72 4.17
CA THR A 45 0.79 -9.97 4.35
C THR A 45 0.29 -10.72 5.57
N LYS A 46 0.22 -12.04 5.51
CA LYS A 46 -0.14 -12.86 6.68
C LYS A 46 0.99 -12.87 7.70
N GLU A 47 2.23 -12.94 7.24
CA GLU A 47 3.39 -12.81 8.10
C GLU A 47 3.59 -11.32 8.44
N HIS A 48 3.99 -11.03 9.67
CA HIS A 48 4.19 -9.65 10.13
C HIS A 48 5.53 -9.11 9.64
N PHE A 49 5.47 -8.06 8.83
CA PHE A 49 6.61 -7.20 8.49
C PHE A 49 6.19 -5.77 8.83
N GLN A 50 7.09 -4.99 9.39
CA GLN A 50 6.74 -3.66 9.87
C GLN A 50 6.32 -2.72 8.75
N ASP A 51 7.07 -2.74 7.63
CA ASP A 51 6.80 -1.83 6.52
C ASP A 51 7.44 -2.35 5.21
N PHE A 52 7.23 -1.59 4.15
CA PHE A 52 7.73 -1.89 2.81
C PHE A 52 9.25 -2.11 2.78
N ALA A 53 10.00 -1.25 3.48
CA ALA A 53 11.47 -1.29 3.44
C ALA A 53 12.04 -2.52 4.16
N LYS A 54 11.26 -3.13 5.04
CA LYS A 54 11.67 -4.28 5.86
C LYS A 54 11.06 -5.60 5.40
N THR A 55 10.38 -5.60 4.26
CA THR A 55 9.73 -6.79 3.71
C THR A 55 10.62 -7.43 2.65
N PRO A 56 10.74 -8.77 2.62
CA PRO A 56 11.49 -9.46 1.55
C PRO A 56 10.94 -9.15 0.17
N ARG A 57 11.81 -9.12 -0.83
CA ARG A 57 11.45 -8.74 -2.20
C ARG A 57 10.42 -9.66 -2.85
N ASP A 58 10.54 -10.95 -2.62
CA ASP A 58 9.59 -11.92 -3.17
C ASP A 58 8.19 -11.72 -2.59
N VAL A 59 8.11 -11.37 -1.31
CA VAL A 59 6.83 -11.05 -0.65
C VAL A 59 6.25 -9.78 -1.24
N ILE A 60 7.06 -8.73 -1.42
CA ILE A 60 6.61 -7.48 -2.05
C ILE A 60 6.06 -7.75 -3.44
N GLY A 61 6.77 -8.52 -4.24
CA GLY A 61 6.35 -8.87 -5.60
C GLY A 61 5.00 -9.58 -5.61
N HIS A 62 4.79 -10.49 -4.68
CA HIS A 62 3.52 -11.20 -4.56
C HIS A 62 2.38 -10.28 -4.14
N VAL A 63 2.62 -9.42 -3.16
CA VAL A 63 1.61 -8.46 -2.68
C VAL A 63 1.18 -7.53 -3.82
N TYR A 64 2.12 -6.99 -4.59
CA TYR A 64 1.80 -6.11 -5.71
C TYR A 64 1.13 -6.85 -6.85
N SER A 65 1.45 -8.11 -7.06
CA SER A 65 0.75 -8.97 -8.02
C SER A 65 -0.73 -9.12 -7.65
N VAL A 66 -1.01 -9.33 -6.37
CA VAL A 66 -2.40 -9.41 -5.87
C VAL A 66 -3.09 -8.04 -6.01
N ALA A 67 -2.38 -6.95 -5.71
CA ALA A 67 -2.92 -5.61 -5.90
C ALA A 67 -3.32 -5.35 -7.35
N GLN A 68 -2.56 -5.87 -8.31
CA GLN A 68 -2.90 -5.78 -9.73
C GLN A 68 -4.21 -6.50 -10.04
N LEU A 69 -4.37 -7.72 -9.55
CA LEU A 69 -5.60 -8.49 -9.76
C LEU A 69 -6.83 -7.74 -9.24
N ILE A 70 -6.70 -7.16 -8.05
CA ILE A 70 -7.78 -6.40 -7.42
C ILE A 70 -8.08 -5.13 -8.21
N SER A 71 -7.04 -4.43 -8.68
CA SER A 71 -7.19 -3.24 -9.52
C SER A 71 -7.97 -3.55 -10.79
N GLN A 72 -7.62 -4.64 -11.46
CA GLN A 72 -8.32 -5.10 -12.66
C GLN A 72 -9.78 -5.42 -12.36
N ALA A 73 -10.04 -6.06 -11.23
CA ALA A 73 -11.41 -6.38 -10.80
C ALA A 73 -12.24 -5.11 -10.55
N CYS A 74 -11.64 -4.10 -9.91
CA CYS A 74 -12.32 -2.83 -9.67
C CYS A 74 -12.65 -2.09 -10.96
N ILE A 75 -11.76 -2.13 -11.94
CA ILE A 75 -11.99 -1.52 -13.25
C ILE A 75 -13.16 -2.22 -13.94
N LYS A 76 -13.16 -3.55 -13.89
CA LYS A 76 -14.18 -4.36 -14.57
C LYS A 76 -15.54 -4.26 -13.89
N GLU A 77 -15.60 -4.47 -12.57
CA GLU A 77 -16.86 -4.63 -11.85
C GLU A 77 -17.41 -3.33 -11.27
N LEU A 78 -16.53 -2.42 -10.84
CA LEU A 78 -16.95 -1.15 -10.24
C LEU A 78 -16.87 0.01 -11.22
N LYS A 79 -16.36 -0.23 -12.43
CA LYS A 79 -16.22 0.80 -13.47
C LYS A 79 -15.25 1.91 -13.07
N ALA A 80 -14.24 1.57 -12.28
CA ALA A 80 -13.18 2.52 -11.94
C ALA A 80 -12.47 2.97 -13.22
N THR A 81 -12.12 4.25 -13.28
CA THR A 81 -11.41 4.84 -14.42
C THR A 81 -9.92 4.96 -14.19
N GLY A 82 -9.49 4.71 -12.95
CA GLY A 82 -8.08 4.69 -12.57
C GLY A 82 -7.92 4.01 -11.23
N VAL A 83 -6.68 3.78 -10.82
CA VAL A 83 -6.36 3.16 -9.52
C VAL A 83 -5.08 3.76 -8.98
N ASN A 84 -5.08 4.15 -7.71
CA ASN A 84 -3.85 4.45 -6.98
C ASN A 84 -3.46 3.21 -6.18
N VAL A 85 -2.22 2.79 -6.30
CA VAL A 85 -1.67 1.66 -5.55
C VAL A 85 -0.54 2.22 -4.70
N ILE A 86 -0.76 2.26 -3.39
CA ILE A 86 0.09 3.02 -2.47
C ILE A 86 0.47 2.19 -1.26
N THR A 87 1.73 2.24 -0.86
CA THR A 87 2.14 1.80 0.46
C THR A 87 2.85 2.95 1.17
N ASN A 88 2.62 3.08 2.47
CA ASN A 88 3.26 4.08 3.31
C ASN A 88 4.23 3.35 4.23
N ALA A 89 5.50 3.74 4.21
CA ALA A 89 6.53 3.16 5.06
C ALA A 89 7.05 4.24 6.01
N GLY A 90 6.73 4.10 7.29
CA GLY A 90 7.15 5.02 8.33
C GLY A 90 6.10 6.08 8.64
N LYS A 91 6.23 6.64 9.84
CA LYS A 91 5.27 7.61 10.37
C LYS A 91 5.21 8.88 9.50
N SER A 92 6.37 9.38 9.06
CA SER A 92 6.43 10.59 8.23
C SER A 92 5.77 10.42 6.87
N ALA A 93 5.58 9.18 6.43
CA ALA A 93 4.90 8.85 5.18
C ALA A 93 3.41 8.55 5.38
N GLY A 94 2.92 8.64 6.63
CA GLY A 94 1.51 8.40 6.93
C GLY A 94 1.15 6.96 7.28
N GLN A 95 2.12 6.13 7.63
CA GLN A 95 1.83 4.77 8.04
C GLN A 95 1.18 4.77 9.43
N SER A 96 -0.06 4.33 9.52
CA SER A 96 -0.80 4.28 10.79
C SER A 96 -0.78 2.90 11.44
N VAL A 97 -0.76 1.84 10.65
CA VAL A 97 -0.65 0.46 11.15
C VAL A 97 0.72 -0.09 10.78
N LEU A 98 1.49 -0.51 11.78
CA LEU A 98 2.87 -0.98 11.61
C LEU A 98 2.91 -2.44 11.19
N HIS A 99 2.31 -2.72 10.07
CA HIS A 99 2.27 -4.02 9.41
C HIS A 99 2.19 -3.74 7.91
N PHE A 100 3.13 -4.26 7.13
CA PHE A 100 3.20 -3.98 5.69
C PHE A 100 1.86 -4.25 5.01
N HIS A 101 1.36 -3.25 4.32
CA HIS A 101 0.14 -3.36 3.53
C HIS A 101 0.16 -2.37 2.38
N VAL A 102 -0.61 -2.69 1.36
CA VAL A 102 -0.73 -1.87 0.15
C VAL A 102 -2.19 -1.47 0.00
N HIS A 103 -2.41 -0.18 -0.23
CA HIS A 103 -3.74 0.36 -0.53
C HIS A 103 -3.99 0.25 -2.03
N VAL A 104 -5.14 -0.29 -2.39
CA VAL A 104 -5.69 -0.22 -3.75
C VAL A 104 -6.87 0.73 -3.68
N ILE A 105 -6.72 1.91 -4.26
CA ILE A 105 -7.74 2.96 -4.20
C ILE A 105 -8.30 3.20 -5.60
N PRO A 106 -9.45 2.61 -5.91
CA PRO A 106 -10.09 2.85 -7.21
C PRO A 106 -10.47 4.31 -7.35
N ARG A 107 -10.26 4.86 -8.53
CA ARG A 107 -10.55 6.25 -8.80
C ARG A 107 -11.65 6.34 -9.86
N TYR A 108 -12.46 7.38 -9.75
CA TYR A 108 -13.61 7.60 -10.63
C TYR A 108 -13.58 9.04 -11.12
N ASP A 109 -13.98 9.25 -12.37
CA ASP A 109 -14.06 10.61 -12.90
C ASP A 109 -14.93 11.47 -12.00
N GLY A 110 -14.40 12.61 -11.60
CA GLY A 110 -15.15 13.55 -10.75
C GLY A 110 -15.33 13.13 -9.31
N ASP A 111 -14.49 12.19 -8.81
CA ASP A 111 -14.61 11.70 -7.42
C ASP A 111 -14.20 12.73 -6.35
N GLY A 112 -13.60 13.84 -6.76
CA GLY A 112 -13.24 14.92 -5.84
C GLY A 112 -12.02 14.62 -4.96
N ILE A 113 -11.39 13.47 -5.15
CA ILE A 113 -10.21 13.07 -4.36
C ILE A 113 -8.96 13.62 -5.04
N GLY A 114 -8.19 14.44 -4.33
CA GLY A 114 -6.96 15.01 -4.89
C GLY A 114 -5.80 14.05 -4.85
N ILE A 115 -4.77 14.34 -5.65
CA ILE A 115 -3.47 13.69 -5.53
C ILE A 115 -2.75 14.41 -4.40
N PRO A 116 -2.33 13.70 -3.32
CA PRO A 116 -1.88 14.37 -2.09
C PRO A 116 -0.48 14.97 -2.14
N PHE A 117 0.23 14.87 -3.26
CA PHE A 117 1.62 15.33 -3.35
C PHE A 117 1.76 16.49 -4.31
N GLU A 118 2.37 17.56 -3.83
CA GLU A 118 2.72 18.70 -4.65
C GLU A 118 4.24 18.81 -4.76
N PRO A 119 4.78 19.29 -5.89
CA PRO A 119 6.22 19.45 -6.05
C PRO A 119 6.78 20.41 -5.01
N SER A 120 7.93 20.04 -4.40
CA SER A 120 8.65 20.86 -3.43
C SER A 120 9.83 21.59 -4.09
N VAL A 121 9.60 22.13 -5.28
CA VAL A 121 10.63 22.78 -6.07
C VAL A 121 11.38 23.87 -5.28
N PRO A 122 10.74 24.72 -4.46
CA PRO A 122 11.45 25.71 -3.67
C PRO A 122 12.41 25.15 -2.63
N LEU A 123 12.26 23.89 -2.24
CA LEU A 123 13.05 23.26 -1.18
C LEU A 123 14.28 22.52 -1.70
N ILE A 124 14.29 22.18 -2.98
CA ILE A 124 15.35 21.37 -3.59
C ILE A 124 15.80 22.08 -4.87
N GLY A 125 17.02 22.64 -4.83
CA GLY A 125 17.60 23.25 -6.01
C GLY A 125 18.11 22.22 -7.00
N SER A 126 18.04 22.54 -8.29
CA SER A 126 18.48 21.62 -9.36
C SER A 126 19.97 21.26 -9.24
N GLU A 127 20.79 22.15 -8.67
CA GLU A 127 22.22 21.88 -8.46
C GLU A 127 22.48 20.79 -7.42
N GLN A 128 21.52 20.51 -6.57
CA GLN A 128 21.62 19.44 -5.56
C GLN A 128 21.32 18.06 -6.11
N LEU A 129 20.63 17.97 -7.23
CA LEU A 129 20.15 16.69 -7.76
C LEU A 129 21.28 15.68 -8.07
N PRO A 130 22.42 16.09 -8.70
CA PRO A 130 23.48 15.11 -8.92
C PRO A 130 24.08 14.55 -7.64
N LEU A 131 24.21 15.38 -6.60
CA LEU A 131 24.75 14.96 -5.31
C LEU A 131 23.79 13.98 -4.62
N LEU A 132 22.51 14.28 -4.66
CA LEU A 132 21.47 13.39 -4.10
C LEU A 132 21.45 12.06 -4.83
N ALA A 133 21.52 12.07 -6.16
CA ALA A 133 21.55 10.86 -6.96
C ALA A 133 22.74 9.98 -6.57
N ASN A 134 23.92 10.58 -6.39
CA ASN A 134 25.12 9.84 -5.99
C ASN A 134 24.97 9.23 -4.58
N SER A 135 24.41 10.00 -3.65
CA SER A 135 24.19 9.50 -2.29
C SER A 135 23.24 8.29 -2.28
N ILE A 136 22.17 8.37 -3.05
CA ILE A 136 21.20 7.27 -3.13
C ILE A 136 21.84 6.03 -3.76
N LYS A 137 22.62 6.22 -4.85
CA LYS A 137 23.33 5.12 -5.50
C LYS A 137 24.22 4.35 -4.52
N LYS A 138 24.93 5.07 -3.66
CA LYS A 138 25.80 4.44 -2.65
C LYS A 138 24.99 3.55 -1.70
N GLY A 139 23.80 3.98 -1.35
CA GLY A 139 22.92 3.19 -0.48
C GLY A 139 22.38 1.93 -1.14
N ILE A 140 22.31 1.88 -2.46
CA ILE A 140 21.83 0.71 -3.21
C ILE A 140 22.93 -0.34 -3.34
N GLU A 141 24.17 0.07 -3.42
CA GLU A 141 25.32 -0.83 -3.48
C GLU A 141 25.53 -1.54 -2.11
#